data_7149b1ef6f682a18d635f455fe8274d4
#
_entry.id   7149b1ef6f682a18d635f455fe8274d4
#
_cell.length_a   1.000
_cell.length_b   1.000
_cell.length_c   1.000
_cell.angle_alpha   90.00
_cell.angle_beta   90.00
_cell.angle_gamma   90.00
#
_symmetry.space_group_name_H-M   'P 1'
#
loop_
_entity.id
_entity.type
_entity.pdbx_description
1 polymer ?
#
loop_
_entity_poly.entity_id
_entity_poly.type
_entity_poly.pdbx_seq_one_letter_code
_entity_poly.pdbx_strand_id
1 'polypeptide(L)'
;MATTELIDLAVKTSEDAYVPYSHFPIGAVLVTDEGKIYTGVNIENASFGLTNCGERTAIFKAVSEGERSFKELIIYGQTEKPVSPCGACRQVMAEFFEPDLPVTLVAKDKSTVVMTVKELLPYSFTDLT
;
A
#
# COMPACT_ATOMS: atom_id res chain seq x y z
N MET A 1 4.43 1.72 -13.78
CA MET A 1 4.67 0.26 -13.73
C MET A 1 5.79 -0.06 -12.77
N ALA A 2 5.58 -0.99 -11.85
CA ALA A 2 6.60 -1.31 -10.86
C ALA A 2 7.78 -2.04 -11.50
N THR A 3 8.99 -1.64 -11.14
CA THR A 3 10.21 -2.33 -11.56
C THR A 3 10.47 -3.51 -10.63
N THR A 4 11.31 -4.44 -11.08
CA THR A 4 11.76 -5.55 -10.24
C THR A 4 12.38 -5.04 -8.93
N GLU A 5 13.13 -3.93 -9.00
CA GLU A 5 13.77 -3.34 -7.82
C GLU A 5 12.76 -2.86 -6.79
N LEU A 6 11.66 -2.23 -7.22
CA LEU A 6 10.61 -1.77 -6.31
C LEU A 6 9.85 -2.93 -5.70
N ILE A 7 9.60 -3.98 -6.48
CA ILE A 7 8.96 -5.20 -5.98
C ILE A 7 9.86 -5.86 -4.93
N ASP A 8 11.16 -5.99 -5.20
CA ASP A 8 12.10 -6.57 -4.24
C ASP A 8 12.19 -5.73 -2.97
N LEU A 9 12.10 -4.41 -3.09
CA LEU A 9 12.06 -3.52 -1.93
C LEU A 9 10.81 -3.77 -1.08
N ALA A 10 9.65 -3.97 -1.70
CA ALA A 10 8.42 -4.28 -0.97
C ALA A 10 8.55 -5.60 -0.22
N VAL A 11 9.14 -6.61 -0.85
CA VAL A 11 9.39 -7.91 -0.22
C VAL A 11 10.30 -7.74 1.01
N LYS A 12 11.41 -7.04 0.85
CA LYS A 12 12.35 -6.80 1.94
C LYS A 12 11.71 -5.99 3.06
N THR A 13 10.96 -4.96 2.71
CA THR A 13 10.27 -4.11 3.69
C THR A 13 9.33 -4.93 4.58
N SER A 14 8.64 -5.93 4.01
CA SER A 14 7.70 -6.76 4.76
C SER A 14 8.34 -7.49 5.94
N GLU A 15 9.65 -7.70 5.91
CA GLU A 15 10.37 -8.39 7.00
C GLU A 15 10.35 -7.61 8.30
N ASP A 16 10.12 -6.30 8.25
CA ASP A 16 10.04 -5.44 9.43
C ASP A 16 8.64 -5.30 10.00
N ALA A 17 7.64 -5.99 9.43
CA ALA A 17 6.27 -5.92 9.90
C ALA A 17 6.13 -6.44 11.34
N TYR A 18 5.28 -5.77 12.12
CA TYR A 18 4.99 -6.21 13.48
C TYR A 18 3.65 -6.94 13.46
N VAL A 19 3.71 -8.28 13.37
CA VAL A 19 2.51 -9.11 13.14
C VAL A 19 2.42 -10.30 14.11
N PRO A 20 2.47 -10.03 15.45
CA PRO A 20 2.45 -11.13 16.43
C PRO A 20 1.12 -11.87 16.48
N TYR A 21 0.04 -11.29 15.94
CA TYR A 21 -1.30 -11.89 15.98
C TYR A 21 -1.64 -12.63 14.70
N SER A 22 -1.50 -11.99 13.55
CA SER A 22 -1.87 -12.58 12.27
C SER A 22 -0.77 -13.42 11.63
N HIS A 23 0.49 -13.11 11.93
CA HIS A 23 1.65 -13.71 11.26
C HIS A 23 1.60 -13.47 9.74
N PHE A 24 1.00 -12.36 9.30
CA PHE A 24 0.79 -12.04 7.90
C PHE A 24 1.46 -10.70 7.56
N PRO A 25 2.77 -10.71 7.23
CA PRO A 25 3.51 -9.47 6.97
C PRO A 25 3.15 -8.87 5.60
N ILE A 26 2.99 -7.56 5.57
CA ILE A 26 2.76 -6.78 4.36
C ILE A 26 3.88 -5.76 4.24
N GLY A 27 4.40 -5.59 3.03
CA GLY A 27 5.32 -4.51 2.72
C GLY A 27 4.73 -3.62 1.64
N ALA A 28 4.82 -2.32 1.82
CA ALA A 28 4.33 -1.35 0.85
C ALA A 28 5.45 -0.38 0.46
N VAL A 29 5.48 -0.02 -0.82
CA VAL A 29 6.43 0.96 -1.36
C VAL A 29 5.63 2.02 -2.11
N LEU A 30 5.72 3.27 -1.65
CA LEU A 30 5.05 4.41 -2.26
C LEU A 30 6.09 5.29 -2.93
N VAL A 31 5.86 5.63 -4.20
CA VAL A 31 6.78 6.46 -4.98
C VAL A 31 6.10 7.79 -5.30
N THR A 32 6.76 8.90 -4.98
CA THR A 32 6.25 10.24 -5.29
C THR A 32 6.55 10.59 -6.75
N ASP A 33 5.91 11.64 -7.26
CA ASP A 33 6.15 12.11 -8.62
C ASP A 33 7.62 12.51 -8.85
N GLU A 34 8.32 12.93 -7.79
CA GLU A 34 9.74 13.27 -7.87
C GLU A 34 10.66 12.06 -7.73
N GLY A 35 10.10 10.87 -7.52
CA GLY A 35 10.88 9.64 -7.39
C GLY A 35 11.32 9.31 -5.97
N LYS A 36 10.86 10.06 -4.97
CA LYS A 36 11.16 9.77 -3.57
C LYS A 36 10.35 8.55 -3.12
N ILE A 37 10.96 7.70 -2.30
CA ILE A 37 10.38 6.43 -1.88
C ILE A 37 10.05 6.46 -0.39
N TYR A 38 8.83 6.02 -0.06
CA TYR A 38 8.38 5.79 1.31
C TYR A 38 7.96 4.34 1.44
N THR A 39 8.40 3.68 2.50
CA THR A 39 8.04 2.29 2.76
C THR A 39 7.14 2.20 3.98
N GLY A 40 6.35 1.14 4.04
CA GLY A 40 5.48 0.90 5.17
C GLY A 40 5.25 -0.59 5.39
N VAL A 41 4.96 -0.94 6.63
CA VAL A 41 4.64 -2.30 7.05
C VAL A 41 3.39 -2.27 7.90
N ASN A 42 2.70 -3.41 8.01
CA ASN A 42 1.59 -3.51 8.92
C ASN A 42 2.12 -3.62 10.35
N ILE A 43 1.44 -2.92 11.26
CA ILE A 43 1.81 -2.82 12.67
C ILE A 43 0.56 -3.15 13.46
N GLU A 44 0.57 -4.31 14.10
CA GLU A 44 -0.60 -4.83 14.80
C GLU A 44 -0.63 -4.41 16.25
N ASN A 45 -1.81 -4.51 16.84
CA ASN A 45 -2.06 -4.15 18.23
C ASN A 45 -3.04 -5.16 18.82
N ALA A 46 -2.89 -5.47 20.11
CA ALA A 46 -3.84 -6.33 20.80
C ALA A 46 -5.26 -5.74 20.72
N SER A 47 -5.37 -4.43 20.70
CA SER A 47 -6.61 -3.74 20.34
C SER A 47 -6.68 -3.67 18.81
N PHE A 48 -7.38 -4.61 18.19
CA PHE A 48 -7.38 -4.79 16.73
C PHE A 48 -7.75 -3.53 15.96
N GLY A 49 -8.62 -2.69 16.52
CA GLY A 49 -9.00 -1.43 15.87
C GLY A 49 -7.85 -0.43 15.73
N LEU A 50 -6.75 -0.60 16.44
CA LEU A 50 -5.57 0.26 16.37
C LEU A 50 -4.51 -0.29 15.41
N THR A 51 -4.71 -1.48 14.86
CA THR A 51 -3.82 -2.07 13.86
C THR A 51 -3.80 -1.19 12.61
N ASN A 52 -2.59 -0.93 12.08
CA ASN A 52 -2.46 -0.14 10.86
C ASN A 52 -1.85 -1.01 9.75
N CYS A 53 -2.44 -0.92 8.56
CA CYS A 53 -1.96 -1.67 7.40
C CYS A 53 -0.69 -1.06 6.82
N GLY A 54 0.11 -1.88 6.12
CA GLY A 54 1.36 -1.43 5.53
C GLY A 54 1.17 -0.27 4.54
N GLU A 55 0.13 -0.32 3.74
CA GLU A 55 -0.21 0.73 2.78
C GLU A 55 -0.43 2.06 3.49
N ARG A 56 -1.21 2.06 4.56
CA ARG A 56 -1.50 3.29 5.31
C ARG A 56 -0.27 3.81 6.04
N THR A 57 0.60 2.91 6.52
CA THR A 57 1.86 3.33 7.13
C THR A 57 2.71 4.12 6.14
N ALA A 58 2.85 3.62 4.91
CA ALA A 58 3.61 4.31 3.88
C ALA A 58 2.96 5.65 3.50
N ILE A 59 1.64 5.65 3.28
CA ILE A 59 0.91 6.85 2.86
C ILE A 59 0.95 7.92 3.95
N PHE A 60 0.67 7.56 5.19
CA PHE A 60 0.64 8.50 6.31
C PHE A 60 2.03 9.09 6.57
N LYS A 61 3.08 8.27 6.45
CA LYS A 61 4.44 8.74 6.58
C LYS A 61 4.74 9.81 5.52
N ALA A 62 4.43 9.53 4.26
CA ALA A 62 4.67 10.47 3.17
C ALA A 62 3.86 11.75 3.34
N VAL A 63 2.58 11.64 3.64
CA VAL A 63 1.70 12.80 3.82
C VAL A 63 2.15 13.64 5.01
N SER A 64 2.58 13.00 6.11
CA SER A 64 3.07 13.71 7.30
C SER A 64 4.36 14.49 7.03
N GLU A 65 5.12 14.10 6.01
CA GLU A 65 6.32 14.79 5.60
C GLU A 65 6.07 15.84 4.51
N GLY A 66 4.81 16.07 4.16
CA GLY A 66 4.45 17.13 3.22
C GLY A 66 4.22 16.66 1.78
N GLU A 67 4.33 15.37 1.49
CA GLU A 67 4.11 14.87 0.13
C GLU A 67 2.64 14.92 -0.23
N ARG A 68 2.34 15.31 -1.48
CA ARG A 68 0.95 15.42 -1.97
C ARG A 68 0.76 14.86 -3.37
N SER A 69 1.85 14.54 -4.09
CA SER A 69 1.79 14.07 -5.47
C SER A 69 2.52 12.75 -5.58
N PHE A 70 1.82 11.70 -6.05
CA PHE A 70 2.31 10.34 -6.03
C PHE A 70 2.25 9.71 -7.41
N LYS A 71 3.13 8.78 -7.67
CA LYS A 71 3.31 8.14 -8.98
C LYS A 71 2.79 6.71 -9.00
N GLU A 72 3.07 5.92 -7.95
CA GLU A 72 2.65 4.53 -7.88
C GLU A 72 2.78 3.99 -6.47
N LEU A 73 2.06 2.88 -6.22
CA LEU A 73 2.12 2.16 -4.95
C LEU A 73 2.31 0.68 -5.26
N ILE A 74 3.22 0.02 -4.55
CA ILE A 74 3.46 -1.41 -4.65
C ILE A 74 3.14 -2.05 -3.31
N ILE A 75 2.37 -3.14 -3.30
CA ILE A 75 1.96 -3.84 -2.08
C ILE A 75 2.31 -5.31 -2.22
N TYR A 76 3.08 -5.83 -1.27
CA TYR A 76 3.48 -7.23 -1.24
C TYR A 76 2.90 -7.95 -0.03
N GLY A 77 2.37 -9.15 -0.23
CA GLY A 77 1.98 -10.06 0.83
C GLY A 77 2.27 -11.50 0.44
N GLN A 78 2.39 -12.39 1.44
CA GLN A 78 2.70 -13.80 1.21
C GLN A 78 1.43 -14.58 0.85
N THR A 79 0.79 -14.20 -0.23
CA THR A 79 -0.46 -14.79 -0.73
C THR A 79 -0.20 -15.60 -1.99
N GLU A 80 -1.07 -16.59 -2.26
CA GLU A 80 -0.98 -17.39 -3.50
C GLU A 80 -1.24 -16.53 -4.72
N LYS A 81 -2.25 -15.66 -4.65
CA LYS A 81 -2.57 -14.67 -5.69
C LYS A 81 -2.11 -13.30 -5.22
N PRO A 82 -1.91 -12.33 -6.14
CA PRO A 82 -1.55 -10.96 -5.73
C PRO A 82 -2.46 -10.45 -4.62
N VAL A 83 -1.84 -9.84 -3.61
CA VAL A 83 -2.54 -9.42 -2.39
C VAL A 83 -3.59 -8.36 -2.71
N SER A 84 -4.74 -8.42 -1.99
CA SER A 84 -5.82 -7.45 -2.16
C SER A 84 -5.82 -6.49 -0.96
N PRO A 85 -5.76 -5.17 -1.18
CA PRO A 85 -5.79 -4.22 -0.07
C PRO A 85 -7.17 -4.16 0.57
N CYS A 86 -7.22 -3.92 1.89
CA CYS A 86 -8.49 -3.82 2.60
C CYS A 86 -9.26 -2.56 2.21
N GLY A 87 -10.55 -2.51 2.55
CA GLY A 87 -11.41 -1.38 2.21
C GLY A 87 -10.94 -0.06 2.80
N ALA A 88 -10.45 -0.06 4.04
CA ALA A 88 -9.95 1.15 4.68
C ALA A 88 -8.74 1.71 3.93
N CYS A 89 -7.83 0.85 3.48
CA CYS A 89 -6.67 1.28 2.69
C CYS A 89 -7.10 1.85 1.35
N ARG A 90 -8.11 1.26 0.70
CA ARG A 90 -8.64 1.78 -0.57
C ARG A 90 -9.24 3.16 -0.39
N GLN A 91 -9.93 3.40 0.73
CA GLN A 91 -10.49 4.73 1.03
C GLN A 91 -9.38 5.76 1.25
N VAL A 92 -8.30 5.38 1.94
CA VAL A 92 -7.15 6.27 2.15
C VAL A 92 -6.46 6.58 0.81
N MET A 93 -6.33 5.59 -0.06
CA MET A 93 -5.79 5.81 -1.41
C MET A 93 -6.66 6.80 -2.19
N ALA A 94 -7.97 6.66 -2.12
CA ALA A 94 -8.90 7.55 -2.82
C ALA A 94 -8.77 9.01 -2.36
N GLU A 95 -8.42 9.23 -1.09
CA GLU A 95 -8.23 10.58 -0.55
C GLU A 95 -7.00 11.26 -1.13
N PHE A 96 -5.88 10.54 -1.21
CA PHE A 96 -4.57 11.15 -1.48
C PHE A 96 -4.05 10.93 -2.89
N PHE A 97 -4.58 9.95 -3.63
CA PHE A 97 -4.08 9.57 -4.95
C PHE A 97 -5.04 9.99 -6.06
N GLU A 98 -4.48 10.23 -7.25
CA GLU A 98 -5.30 10.40 -8.45
C GLU A 98 -6.00 9.09 -8.78
N PRO A 99 -7.22 9.14 -9.36
CA PRO A 99 -7.98 7.92 -9.68
C PRO A 99 -7.27 6.93 -10.59
N ASP A 100 -6.38 7.39 -11.44
CA ASP A 100 -5.64 6.54 -12.38
C ASP A 100 -4.27 6.09 -11.88
N LEU A 101 -3.92 6.41 -10.63
CA LEU A 101 -2.63 5.97 -10.07
C LEU A 101 -2.57 4.45 -10.06
N PRO A 102 -1.48 3.84 -10.62
CA PRO A 102 -1.34 2.40 -10.62
C PRO A 102 -0.91 1.87 -9.26
N VAL A 103 -1.61 0.82 -8.83
CA VAL A 103 -1.29 0.06 -7.62
C VAL A 103 -0.90 -1.34 -8.06
N THR A 104 0.34 -1.72 -7.81
CA THR A 104 0.86 -3.04 -8.15
C THR A 104 0.70 -3.96 -6.95
N LEU A 105 -0.10 -5.01 -7.12
CA LEU A 105 -0.38 -6.01 -6.10
C LEU A 105 0.51 -7.22 -6.37
N VAL A 106 1.26 -7.67 -5.36
CA VAL A 106 2.31 -8.68 -5.52
C VAL A 106 2.05 -9.88 -4.62
N ALA A 107 2.09 -11.08 -5.21
CA ALA A 107 1.96 -12.35 -4.49
C ALA A 107 3.33 -12.83 -3.97
N LYS A 108 3.33 -13.93 -3.21
CA LYS A 108 4.56 -14.49 -2.64
C LYS A 108 5.55 -14.96 -3.71
N ASP A 109 5.07 -15.39 -4.88
CA ASP A 109 5.93 -15.81 -6.01
C ASP A 109 6.33 -14.62 -6.89
N LYS A 110 6.01 -13.39 -6.46
CA LYS A 110 6.25 -12.14 -7.17
C LYS A 110 5.42 -11.95 -8.43
N SER A 111 4.40 -12.79 -8.65
CA SER A 111 3.41 -12.49 -9.70
C SER A 111 2.62 -11.25 -9.30
N THR A 112 2.18 -10.47 -10.30
CA THR A 112 1.58 -9.16 -10.06
C THR A 112 0.28 -8.97 -10.81
N VAL A 113 -0.57 -8.11 -10.23
CA VAL A 113 -1.72 -7.52 -10.89
C VAL A 113 -1.64 -6.02 -10.66
N VAL A 114 -1.84 -5.23 -11.70
CA VAL A 114 -1.87 -3.77 -11.58
C VAL A 114 -3.30 -3.30 -11.70
N MET A 115 -3.76 -2.55 -10.70
CA MET A 115 -5.09 -1.94 -10.70
C MET A 115 -4.97 -0.45 -10.39
N THR A 116 -5.83 0.37 -10.98
CA THR A 116 -5.88 1.78 -10.63
C THR A 116 -6.67 1.98 -9.33
N VAL A 117 -6.49 3.12 -8.70
CA VAL A 117 -7.24 3.47 -7.48
C VAL A 117 -8.74 3.42 -7.74
N LYS A 118 -9.20 3.96 -8.86
CA LYS A 118 -10.64 3.94 -9.18
C LYS A 118 -11.18 2.54 -9.44
N GLU A 119 -10.35 1.60 -9.92
CA GLU A 119 -10.75 0.22 -10.07
C GLU A 119 -10.86 -0.49 -8.72
N LEU A 120 -9.98 -0.13 -7.77
CA LEU A 120 -10.00 -0.70 -6.42
C LEU A 120 -11.17 -0.18 -5.58
N LEU A 121 -11.61 1.06 -5.83
CA LEU A 121 -12.72 1.66 -5.08
C LEU A 121 -13.57 2.52 -6.03
N PRO A 122 -14.45 1.88 -6.84
CA PRO A 122 -15.32 2.62 -7.76
C PRO A 122 -16.36 3.43 -7.00
N TYR A 123 -16.75 4.58 -7.58
CA TYR A 123 -17.76 5.47 -7.01
C TYR A 123 -17.44 5.81 -5.55
N SER A 124 -16.19 6.21 -5.29
CA SER A 124 -15.69 6.40 -3.94
C SER A 124 -16.20 7.70 -3.30
N PHE A 125 -16.22 7.70 -1.98
CA PHE A 125 -16.57 8.89 -1.18
C PHE A 125 -15.31 9.75 -1.03
N THR A 126 -15.23 10.84 -1.80
CA THR A 126 -14.02 11.70 -1.82
C THR A 126 -14.30 13.15 -1.43
N ASP A 127 -15.55 13.58 -1.36
CA ASP A 127 -15.89 14.91 -0.85
C ASP A 127 -17.31 14.93 -0.28
N LEU A 128 -17.62 16.01 0.42
CA LEU A 128 -18.90 16.18 1.12
C LEU A 128 -19.92 17.01 0.35
N THR A 129 -19.59 17.43 -0.87
CA THR A 129 -20.47 18.29 -1.68
C THR A 129 -21.22 17.55 -2.78
#